data_e9fba75c73e3fa36f5cc5961eed7d8df
#
_entry.id   e9fba75c73e3fa36f5cc5961eed7d8df
#
_cell.length_a   1.000
_cell.length_b   1.000
_cell.length_c   1.000
_cell.angle_alpha   90.00
_cell.angle_beta   90.00
_cell.angle_gamma   90.00
#
_symmetry.space_group_name_H-M   'P 1'
#
loop_
_entity.id
_entity.type
_entity.pdbx_description
1 polymer ?
#
loop_
_entity_poly.entity_id
_entity_poly.type
_entity_poly.pdbx_seq_one_letter_code
_entity_poly.pdbx_strand_id
1 'polypeptide(L)'
;MLTSLVGSEMCIRDSINMARKLLNEAGNQGGIIAKIERAEALQNIDEIIESADAIMIARGDLGVEIGDAQLPAVQKDLIKKARKKDKVVITATQMMESMITNSIPTRAEVFDVANAVIDGTDSVMLSSETAMGDHPVEAVEAMSRICEGSEGQSPVSVIDSDYSIESIKVDRGIAMACMLTADNLDAVAIAALTESGSTALWMSRINHRVPIFALTTHTGTLRKVTLYRGVYPARIKTTDTTHATVNKDVVDVLLKLGIAKKGDLVIITKGDLAGLTGGTNAMKVVTVGNLSLIHISEPTRLVS
;
A
#
# COMPACT_ATOMS: atom_id res chain seq x y z
N MET A 1 2.48 -24.40 -11.22
CA MET A 1 1.57 -24.44 -12.36
C MET A 1 0.20 -24.80 -11.80
N LEU A 2 -0.59 -23.81 -11.39
CA LEU A 2 -1.97 -24.04 -10.94
C LEU A 2 -2.85 -23.80 -12.16
N THR A 3 -3.28 -24.89 -12.78
CA THR A 3 -4.28 -24.89 -13.82
C THR A 3 -5.59 -24.36 -13.26
N SER A 4 -6.16 -23.38 -13.94
CA SER A 4 -7.51 -22.87 -13.75
C SER A 4 -8.50 -24.03 -13.57
N LEU A 5 -9.03 -24.20 -12.37
CA LEU A 5 -10.20 -25.04 -12.13
C LEU A 5 -11.42 -24.20 -12.54
N VAL A 6 -11.78 -24.30 -13.82
CA VAL A 6 -13.03 -23.77 -14.33
C VAL A 6 -14.11 -24.83 -14.08
N GLY A 7 -14.77 -24.69 -12.95
CA GLY A 7 -16.02 -25.40 -12.67
C GLY A 7 -17.13 -24.35 -12.56
N SER A 8 -18.16 -24.48 -13.37
CA SER A 8 -19.23 -23.50 -13.56
C SER A 8 -20.21 -23.32 -12.38
N GLU A 9 -19.91 -23.84 -11.20
CA GLU A 9 -20.80 -23.75 -10.02
C GLU A 9 -20.06 -23.55 -8.68
N MET A 10 -18.73 -23.42 -8.69
CA MET A 10 -18.02 -23.17 -7.45
C MET A 10 -18.00 -21.67 -7.19
N CYS A 11 -18.58 -21.24 -6.07
CA CYS A 11 -18.51 -19.86 -5.62
C CYS A 11 -17.04 -19.40 -5.65
N ILE A 12 -16.76 -18.27 -6.28
CA ILE A 12 -15.37 -17.76 -6.45
C ILE A 12 -14.70 -17.61 -5.09
N ARG A 13 -15.45 -17.26 -4.04
CA ARG A 13 -15.01 -17.28 -2.64
C ARG A 13 -14.48 -18.64 -2.21
N ASP A 14 -15.15 -19.72 -2.58
CA ASP A 14 -14.75 -21.09 -2.20
C ASP A 14 -13.45 -21.49 -2.89
N SER A 15 -13.21 -21.01 -4.12
CA SER A 15 -11.95 -21.17 -4.83
C SER A 15 -10.80 -20.46 -4.11
N ILE A 16 -11.02 -19.22 -3.61
CA ILE A 16 -10.02 -18.47 -2.83
C ILE A 16 -9.73 -19.19 -1.50
N ASN A 17 -10.77 -19.67 -0.81
CA ASN A 17 -10.62 -20.41 0.43
C ASN A 17 -9.88 -21.74 0.23
N MET A 18 -10.15 -22.45 -0.88
CA MET A 18 -9.40 -23.66 -1.26
C MET A 18 -7.94 -23.34 -1.54
N ALA A 19 -7.65 -22.29 -2.32
CA ALA A 19 -6.28 -21.87 -2.57
C ALA A 19 -5.54 -21.54 -1.27
N ARG A 20 -6.19 -20.84 -0.34
CA ARG A 20 -5.64 -20.52 0.98
C ARG A 20 -5.34 -21.78 1.80
N LYS A 21 -6.26 -22.75 1.77
CA LYS A 21 -6.06 -24.05 2.43
C LYS A 21 -4.83 -24.77 1.86
N LEU A 22 -4.73 -24.87 0.54
CA LEU A 22 -3.60 -25.53 -0.13
C LEU A 22 -2.26 -24.82 0.16
N LEU A 23 -2.24 -23.48 0.18
CA LEU A 23 -1.05 -22.71 0.56
C LEU A 23 -0.61 -23.02 1.99
N ASN A 24 -1.56 -23.04 2.93
CA ASN A 24 -1.28 -23.36 4.33
C ASN A 24 -0.77 -24.80 4.51
N GLU A 25 -1.38 -25.77 3.84
CA GLU A 25 -0.93 -27.18 3.83
C GLU A 25 0.48 -27.35 3.26
N ALA A 26 0.85 -26.49 2.27
CA ALA A 26 2.21 -26.43 1.73
C ALA A 26 3.20 -25.64 2.61
N GLY A 27 2.79 -25.15 3.79
CA GLY A 27 3.61 -24.33 4.68
C GLY A 27 3.92 -22.93 4.13
N ASN A 28 3.16 -22.46 3.15
CA ASN A 28 3.34 -21.14 2.53
C ASN A 28 2.31 -20.14 3.10
N GLN A 29 2.80 -18.97 3.51
CA GLN A 29 1.98 -17.86 4.02
C GLN A 29 1.82 -16.72 3.00
N GLY A 30 1.96 -17.01 1.70
CA GLY A 30 1.75 -16.04 0.63
C GLY A 30 0.33 -15.48 0.60
N GLY A 31 0.19 -14.22 0.19
CA GLY A 31 -1.12 -13.60 -0.03
C GLY A 31 -1.78 -14.11 -1.32
N ILE A 32 -3.10 -14.03 -1.38
CA ILE A 32 -3.90 -14.41 -2.56
C ILE A 32 -4.41 -13.15 -3.23
N ILE A 33 -4.10 -12.99 -4.50
CA ILE A 33 -4.61 -11.92 -5.36
C ILE A 33 -5.73 -12.51 -6.22
N ALA A 34 -6.96 -12.04 -6.03
CA ALA A 34 -8.09 -12.43 -6.87
C ALA A 34 -8.08 -11.63 -8.17
N LYS A 35 -7.93 -12.30 -9.31
CA LYS A 35 -7.98 -11.68 -10.63
C LYS A 35 -9.43 -11.54 -11.09
N ILE A 36 -9.89 -10.31 -11.25
CA ILE A 36 -11.26 -9.97 -11.69
C ILE A 36 -11.24 -9.76 -13.19
N GLU A 37 -11.75 -10.75 -13.91
CA GLU A 37 -11.72 -10.80 -15.37
C GLU A 37 -13.04 -11.28 -15.99
N ARG A 38 -14.02 -11.69 -15.17
CA ARG A 38 -15.29 -12.24 -15.62
C ARG A 38 -16.48 -11.47 -15.06
N ALA A 39 -17.57 -11.40 -15.84
CA ALA A 39 -18.78 -10.71 -15.45
C ALA A 39 -19.41 -11.30 -14.18
N GLU A 40 -19.35 -12.63 -13.99
CA GLU A 40 -19.89 -13.30 -12.80
C GLU A 40 -19.18 -12.88 -11.51
N ALA A 41 -17.88 -12.51 -11.59
CA ALA A 41 -17.13 -12.03 -10.44
C ALA A 41 -17.71 -10.73 -9.88
N LEU A 42 -18.31 -9.89 -10.72
CA LEU A 42 -18.91 -8.62 -10.30
C LEU A 42 -20.15 -8.80 -9.42
N GLN A 43 -20.89 -9.89 -9.63
CA GLN A 43 -22.08 -10.21 -8.82
C GLN A 43 -21.71 -10.63 -7.39
N ASN A 44 -20.51 -11.19 -7.22
CA ASN A 44 -20.01 -11.71 -5.94
C ASN A 44 -18.81 -10.92 -5.41
N ILE A 45 -18.61 -9.69 -5.91
CA ILE A 45 -17.36 -8.95 -5.70
C ILE A 45 -17.07 -8.67 -4.23
N ASP A 46 -18.08 -8.39 -3.41
CA ASP A 46 -17.88 -8.09 -2.00
C ASP A 46 -17.34 -9.29 -1.23
N GLU A 47 -17.82 -10.52 -1.53
CA GLU A 47 -17.33 -11.76 -0.93
C GLU A 47 -15.91 -12.10 -1.41
N ILE A 48 -15.61 -11.82 -2.69
CA ILE A 48 -14.26 -12.01 -3.25
C ILE A 48 -13.27 -11.09 -2.56
N ILE A 49 -13.60 -9.79 -2.44
CA ILE A 49 -12.75 -8.81 -1.77
C ILE A 49 -12.52 -9.18 -0.30
N GLU A 50 -13.52 -9.65 0.41
CA GLU A 50 -13.37 -10.08 1.80
C GLU A 50 -12.41 -11.26 1.95
N SER A 51 -12.51 -12.24 1.07
CA SER A 51 -11.74 -13.50 1.14
C SER A 51 -10.31 -13.37 0.61
N ALA A 52 -10.05 -12.46 -0.34
CA ALA A 52 -8.74 -12.23 -0.91
C ALA A 52 -7.88 -11.26 -0.08
N ASP A 53 -6.55 -11.27 -0.29
CA ASP A 53 -5.63 -10.28 0.28
C ASP A 53 -5.52 -9.04 -0.60
N ALA A 54 -5.70 -9.22 -1.90
CA ALA A 54 -5.73 -8.16 -2.91
C ALA A 54 -6.65 -8.55 -4.06
N ILE A 55 -7.07 -7.58 -4.86
CA ILE A 55 -7.71 -7.83 -6.15
C ILE A 55 -6.88 -7.25 -7.29
N MET A 56 -6.97 -7.88 -8.46
CA MET A 56 -6.39 -7.38 -9.70
C MET A 56 -7.51 -7.19 -10.73
N ILE A 57 -7.67 -5.99 -11.23
CA ILE A 57 -8.62 -5.67 -12.29
C ILE A 57 -7.93 -5.96 -13.64
N ALA A 58 -8.29 -7.09 -14.26
CA ALA A 58 -7.75 -7.53 -15.54
C ALA A 58 -8.60 -6.97 -16.68
N ARG A 59 -8.31 -5.73 -17.08
CA ARG A 59 -9.18 -4.94 -17.96
C ARG A 59 -9.36 -5.53 -19.35
N GLY A 60 -8.34 -6.19 -19.90
CA GLY A 60 -8.43 -6.85 -21.21
C GLY A 60 -9.56 -7.88 -21.26
N ASP A 61 -9.50 -8.87 -20.36
CA ASP A 61 -10.48 -9.94 -20.31
C ASP A 61 -11.84 -9.45 -19.81
N LEU A 62 -11.85 -8.61 -18.77
CA LEU A 62 -13.08 -8.05 -18.21
C LEU A 62 -13.82 -7.17 -19.23
N GLY A 63 -13.10 -6.38 -20.04
CA GLY A 63 -13.67 -5.54 -21.07
C GLY A 63 -14.36 -6.35 -22.19
N VAL A 64 -13.84 -7.53 -22.51
CA VAL A 64 -14.50 -8.46 -23.44
C VAL A 64 -15.81 -9.00 -22.86
N GLU A 65 -15.85 -9.27 -21.56
CA GLU A 65 -17.02 -9.84 -20.87
C GLU A 65 -18.17 -8.84 -20.68
N ILE A 66 -17.87 -7.59 -20.30
CA ILE A 66 -18.88 -6.59 -19.94
C ILE A 66 -19.06 -5.47 -20.96
N GLY A 67 -18.18 -5.40 -21.96
CA GLY A 67 -18.09 -4.32 -22.94
C GLY A 67 -17.22 -3.15 -22.47
N ASP A 68 -16.57 -2.54 -23.43
CA ASP A 68 -15.61 -1.43 -23.24
C ASP A 68 -16.24 -0.18 -22.62
N ALA A 69 -17.50 0.11 -22.97
CA ALA A 69 -18.23 1.27 -22.46
C ALA A 69 -18.52 1.19 -20.94
N GLN A 70 -18.65 0.00 -20.37
CA GLN A 70 -18.91 -0.18 -18.94
C GLN A 70 -17.62 -0.28 -18.12
N LEU A 71 -16.53 -0.68 -18.73
CA LEU A 71 -15.25 -0.96 -18.05
C LEU A 71 -14.75 0.19 -17.16
N PRO A 72 -14.75 1.47 -17.59
CA PRO A 72 -14.26 2.57 -16.76
C PRO A 72 -15.07 2.75 -15.47
N ALA A 73 -16.38 2.63 -15.53
CA ALA A 73 -17.25 2.75 -14.36
C ALA A 73 -17.05 1.58 -13.39
N VAL A 74 -16.93 0.37 -13.90
CA VAL A 74 -16.66 -0.84 -13.12
C VAL A 74 -15.29 -0.77 -12.47
N GLN A 75 -14.25 -0.33 -13.17
CA GLN A 75 -12.92 -0.11 -12.61
C GLN A 75 -12.97 0.81 -11.37
N LYS A 76 -13.64 1.96 -11.49
CA LYS A 76 -13.77 2.92 -10.38
C LYS A 76 -14.51 2.33 -9.18
N ASP A 77 -15.59 1.58 -9.42
CA ASP A 77 -16.34 0.92 -8.35
C ASP A 77 -15.51 -0.16 -7.65
N LEU A 78 -14.78 -0.98 -8.39
CA LEU A 78 -13.88 -2.00 -7.86
C LEU A 78 -12.77 -1.41 -7.00
N ILE A 79 -12.13 -0.32 -7.46
CA ILE A 79 -11.11 0.40 -6.70
C ILE A 79 -11.71 0.93 -5.40
N LYS A 80 -12.87 1.59 -5.46
CA LYS A 80 -13.56 2.15 -4.28
C LYS A 80 -13.92 1.05 -3.28
N LYS A 81 -14.51 -0.05 -3.73
CA LYS A 81 -14.91 -1.19 -2.87
C LYS A 81 -13.70 -1.85 -2.19
N ALA A 82 -12.62 -2.11 -2.94
CA ALA A 82 -11.41 -2.71 -2.37
C ALA A 82 -10.78 -1.79 -1.30
N ARG A 83 -10.64 -0.50 -1.60
CA ARG A 83 -10.11 0.49 -0.65
C ARG A 83 -10.94 0.59 0.62
N LYS A 84 -12.28 0.58 0.51
CA LYS A 84 -13.19 0.62 1.66
C LYS A 84 -13.03 -0.59 2.60
N LYS A 85 -12.61 -1.73 2.05
CA LYS A 85 -12.32 -2.97 2.80
C LYS A 85 -10.84 -3.11 3.18
N ASP A 86 -10.05 -2.04 3.05
CA ASP A 86 -8.60 -2.03 3.30
C ASP A 86 -7.84 -3.10 2.50
N LYS A 87 -8.32 -3.43 1.29
CA LYS A 87 -7.65 -4.38 0.39
C LYS A 87 -6.84 -3.64 -0.67
N VAL A 88 -5.74 -4.27 -1.06
CA VAL A 88 -4.89 -3.77 -2.16
C VAL A 88 -5.61 -3.98 -3.49
N VAL A 89 -5.52 -3.01 -4.37
CA VAL A 89 -6.05 -3.10 -5.73
C VAL A 89 -4.95 -2.82 -6.76
N ILE A 90 -4.86 -3.72 -7.74
CA ILE A 90 -3.91 -3.64 -8.85
C ILE A 90 -4.73 -3.41 -10.13
N THR A 91 -4.45 -2.33 -10.87
CA THR A 91 -5.02 -2.12 -12.20
C THR A 91 -4.06 -2.66 -13.25
N ALA A 92 -4.54 -3.60 -14.06
CA ALA A 92 -3.72 -4.41 -14.94
C ALA A 92 -4.25 -4.45 -16.38
N THR A 93 -3.36 -4.80 -17.30
CA THR A 93 -3.58 -5.00 -18.74
C THR A 93 -3.97 -3.73 -19.50
N GLN A 94 -3.56 -3.62 -20.75
CA GLN A 94 -3.84 -2.50 -21.66
C GLN A 94 -3.48 -1.12 -21.06
N MET A 95 -2.42 -1.03 -20.25
CA MET A 95 -2.01 0.23 -19.63
C MET A 95 -1.27 1.12 -20.62
N MET A 96 -0.29 0.56 -21.33
CA MET A 96 0.51 1.24 -22.36
C MET A 96 0.82 0.28 -23.51
N GLU A 97 -0.21 -0.35 -24.06
CA GLU A 97 -0.10 -1.42 -25.06
C GLU A 97 0.67 -0.98 -26.31
N SER A 98 0.55 0.28 -26.72
CA SER A 98 1.31 0.82 -27.86
C SER A 98 2.84 0.73 -27.64
N MET A 99 3.30 0.71 -26.39
CA MET A 99 4.73 0.59 -26.06
C MET A 99 5.29 -0.83 -26.22
N ILE A 100 4.51 -1.80 -26.65
CA ILE A 100 5.04 -3.07 -27.12
C ILE A 100 5.98 -2.83 -28.31
N THR A 101 5.62 -1.90 -29.22
CA THR A 101 6.39 -1.59 -30.41
C THR A 101 6.90 -0.15 -30.49
N ASN A 102 6.34 0.77 -29.71
CA ASN A 102 6.73 2.18 -29.71
C ASN A 102 7.52 2.53 -28.44
N SER A 103 8.50 3.41 -28.56
CA SER A 103 9.32 3.89 -27.43
C SER A 103 8.61 4.91 -26.52
N ILE A 104 7.44 5.42 -26.93
CA ILE A 104 6.65 6.39 -26.17
C ILE A 104 5.18 6.00 -26.18
N PRO A 105 4.44 6.21 -25.06
CA PRO A 105 3.02 5.93 -25.00
C PRO A 105 2.19 6.96 -25.78
N THR A 106 0.99 6.59 -26.16
CA THR A 106 -0.01 7.53 -26.67
C THR A 106 -0.54 8.42 -25.55
N ARG A 107 -1.10 9.59 -25.91
CA ARG A 107 -1.74 10.46 -24.92
C ARG A 107 -2.92 9.79 -24.21
N ALA A 108 -3.68 8.96 -24.92
CA ALA A 108 -4.81 8.22 -24.33
C ALA A 108 -4.34 7.26 -23.23
N GLU A 109 -3.23 6.55 -23.44
CA GLU A 109 -2.64 5.65 -22.44
C GLU A 109 -2.09 6.42 -21.25
N VAL A 110 -1.46 7.59 -21.47
CA VAL A 110 -1.01 8.47 -20.38
C VAL A 110 -2.20 8.88 -19.51
N PHE A 111 -3.34 9.28 -20.12
CA PHE A 111 -4.56 9.63 -19.38
C PHE A 111 -5.16 8.43 -18.67
N ASP A 112 -5.10 7.26 -19.26
CA ASP A 112 -5.65 6.03 -18.65
C ASP A 112 -4.88 5.63 -17.40
N VAL A 113 -3.55 5.60 -17.46
CA VAL A 113 -2.69 5.36 -16.29
C VAL A 113 -2.93 6.42 -15.22
N ALA A 114 -2.94 7.70 -15.60
CA ALA A 114 -3.18 8.81 -14.69
C ALA A 114 -4.54 8.68 -13.99
N ASN A 115 -5.60 8.32 -14.71
CA ASN A 115 -6.92 8.10 -14.12
C ASN A 115 -6.92 6.95 -13.12
N ALA A 116 -6.28 5.81 -13.41
CA ALA A 116 -6.18 4.70 -12.47
C ALA A 116 -5.50 5.13 -11.16
N VAL A 117 -4.43 5.95 -11.26
CA VAL A 117 -3.74 6.52 -10.08
C VAL A 117 -4.63 7.48 -9.31
N ILE A 118 -5.34 8.39 -10.00
CA ILE A 118 -6.26 9.36 -9.40
C ILE A 118 -7.44 8.65 -8.72
N ASP A 119 -7.97 7.58 -9.33
CA ASP A 119 -9.03 6.74 -8.75
C ASP A 119 -8.57 6.02 -7.47
N GLY A 120 -7.27 5.96 -7.23
CA GLY A 120 -6.68 5.44 -5.99
C GLY A 120 -6.24 3.99 -6.05
N THR A 121 -5.94 3.45 -7.24
CA THR A 121 -5.28 2.12 -7.32
C THR A 121 -3.99 2.11 -6.51
N ASP A 122 -3.66 0.96 -5.91
CA ASP A 122 -2.42 0.82 -5.15
C ASP A 122 -1.22 0.61 -6.07
N SER A 123 -1.42 -0.17 -7.13
CA SER A 123 -0.39 -0.48 -8.11
C SER A 123 -0.99 -0.54 -9.51
N VAL A 124 -0.17 -0.25 -10.50
CA VAL A 124 -0.45 -0.48 -11.91
C VAL A 124 0.50 -1.57 -12.43
N MET A 125 0.05 -2.38 -13.38
CA MET A 125 0.84 -3.50 -13.87
C MET A 125 1.03 -3.41 -15.38
N LEU A 126 2.28 -3.46 -15.82
CA LEU A 126 2.67 -3.74 -17.20
C LEU A 126 2.66 -5.26 -17.44
N SER A 127 2.36 -5.67 -18.64
CA SER A 127 2.24 -7.07 -19.06
C SER A 127 3.10 -7.31 -20.30
N SER A 128 2.48 -7.33 -21.49
CA SER A 128 3.17 -7.54 -22.76
C SER A 128 4.23 -6.46 -23.05
N GLU A 129 4.01 -5.24 -22.58
CA GLU A 129 4.91 -4.10 -22.74
C GLU A 129 6.31 -4.37 -22.21
N THR A 130 6.41 -5.16 -21.13
CA THR A 130 7.70 -5.55 -20.53
C THR A 130 8.10 -6.99 -20.80
N ALA A 131 7.14 -7.88 -21.09
CA ALA A 131 7.41 -9.30 -21.28
C ALA A 131 7.86 -9.66 -22.72
N MET A 132 7.34 -8.93 -23.70
CA MET A 132 7.56 -9.19 -25.13
C MET A 132 7.86 -7.92 -25.95
N GLY A 133 7.71 -6.73 -25.34
CA GLY A 133 7.88 -5.47 -26.04
C GLY A 133 9.34 -5.16 -26.41
N ASP A 134 9.49 -4.32 -27.40
CA ASP A 134 10.82 -3.86 -27.89
C ASP A 134 11.43 -2.80 -26.96
N HIS A 135 10.61 -2.15 -26.11
CA HIS A 135 10.99 -1.01 -25.27
C HIS A 135 10.64 -1.21 -23.78
N PRO A 136 11.07 -2.31 -23.11
CA PRO A 136 10.63 -2.62 -21.74
C PRO A 136 11.10 -1.60 -20.70
N VAL A 137 12.28 -1.03 -20.85
CA VAL A 137 12.83 -0.04 -19.91
C VAL A 137 12.07 1.27 -20.02
N GLU A 138 11.87 1.76 -21.24
CA GLU A 138 11.14 3.00 -21.53
C GLU A 138 9.67 2.90 -21.08
N ALA A 139 9.06 1.70 -21.17
CA ALA A 139 7.72 1.45 -20.68
C ALA A 139 7.63 1.61 -19.15
N VAL A 140 8.60 1.07 -18.40
CA VAL A 140 8.65 1.23 -16.93
C VAL A 140 8.92 2.69 -16.56
N GLU A 141 9.86 3.36 -17.24
CA GLU A 141 10.17 4.77 -16.99
C GLU A 141 8.97 5.68 -17.28
N ALA A 142 8.25 5.44 -18.39
CA ALA A 142 7.05 6.17 -18.73
C ALA A 142 5.96 5.96 -17.68
N MET A 143 5.73 4.71 -17.24
CA MET A 143 4.78 4.38 -16.18
C MET A 143 5.11 5.12 -14.89
N SER A 144 6.36 5.07 -14.42
CA SER A 144 6.82 5.76 -13.20
C SER A 144 6.55 7.26 -13.28
N ARG A 145 6.98 7.89 -14.37
CA ARG A 145 6.78 9.33 -14.59
C ARG A 145 5.30 9.74 -14.58
N ILE A 146 4.41 8.93 -15.17
CA ILE A 146 2.97 9.21 -15.18
C ILE A 146 2.38 9.06 -13.77
N CYS A 147 2.76 8.01 -13.05
CA CYS A 147 2.33 7.79 -11.66
C CYS A 147 2.74 8.96 -10.77
N GLU A 148 4.02 9.33 -10.77
CA GLU A 148 4.56 10.44 -9.99
C GLU A 148 3.86 11.77 -10.31
N GLY A 149 3.65 12.07 -11.60
CA GLY A 149 2.95 13.28 -12.04
C GLY A 149 1.49 13.33 -11.61
N SER A 150 0.85 12.17 -11.51
CA SER A 150 -0.57 12.06 -11.12
C SER A 150 -0.77 12.10 -9.61
N GLU A 151 0.13 11.53 -8.83
CA GLU A 151 0.09 11.53 -7.37
C GLU A 151 0.20 12.94 -6.79
N GLY A 152 1.04 13.80 -7.37
CA GLY A 152 1.25 15.16 -6.91
C GLY A 152 0.05 16.11 -7.08
N GLN A 153 -0.95 15.72 -7.86
CA GLN A 153 -2.12 16.55 -8.21
C GLN A 153 -3.34 16.32 -7.31
N SER A 154 -3.39 15.22 -6.59
CA SER A 154 -4.54 14.89 -5.75
C SER A 154 -4.50 15.71 -4.45
N PRO A 155 -5.55 16.49 -4.11
CA PRO A 155 -5.61 17.15 -2.81
C PRO A 155 -5.57 16.11 -1.70
N VAL A 156 -4.90 16.44 -0.58
CA VAL A 156 -4.92 15.60 0.61
C VAL A 156 -6.34 15.53 1.13
N SER A 157 -7.00 14.41 0.89
CA SER A 157 -8.35 14.15 1.37
C SER A 157 -8.24 13.17 2.55
N VAL A 158 -8.24 13.71 3.76
CA VAL A 158 -8.23 12.91 5.00
C VAL A 158 -9.60 12.28 5.24
N ILE A 159 -10.63 12.82 4.62
CA ILE A 159 -12.02 12.40 4.85
C ILE A 159 -12.65 12.08 3.50
N ASP A 160 -12.51 10.86 3.04
CA ASP A 160 -13.57 10.30 2.21
C ASP A 160 -14.78 10.19 3.14
N SER A 161 -15.86 10.89 2.82
CA SER A 161 -17.10 11.01 3.62
C SER A 161 -17.80 9.68 3.93
N ASP A 162 -17.27 8.57 3.43
CA ASP A 162 -17.77 7.22 3.61
C ASP A 162 -17.16 6.48 4.84
N TYR A 163 -16.18 7.08 5.55
CA TYR A 163 -15.72 6.51 6.80
C TYR A 163 -16.65 6.92 7.93
N SER A 164 -17.58 6.05 8.30
CA SER A 164 -18.35 6.23 9.53
C SER A 164 -17.39 6.30 10.73
N ILE A 165 -17.40 7.43 11.43
CA ILE A 165 -16.56 7.70 12.61
C ILE A 165 -16.91 6.76 13.78
N GLU A 166 -17.96 5.96 13.66
CA GLU A 166 -18.61 5.24 14.77
C GLU A 166 -17.78 4.15 15.45
N SER A 167 -16.62 3.74 14.91
CA SER A 167 -15.69 2.82 15.62
C SER A 167 -14.27 2.81 15.05
N ILE A 168 -13.59 3.95 15.04
CA ILE A 168 -12.19 3.99 14.63
C ILE A 168 -11.34 3.35 15.73
N LYS A 169 -10.64 2.25 15.41
CA LYS A 169 -9.63 1.66 16.29
C LYS A 169 -8.49 2.65 16.52
N VAL A 170 -7.83 2.57 17.69
CA VAL A 170 -6.75 3.48 18.10
C VAL A 170 -5.64 3.56 17.05
N ASP A 171 -5.19 2.42 16.55
CA ASP A 171 -4.14 2.29 15.55
C ASP A 171 -4.48 3.01 14.23
N ARG A 172 -5.73 2.94 13.78
CA ARG A 172 -6.22 3.68 12.62
C ARG A 172 -6.32 5.17 12.88
N GLY A 173 -6.77 5.56 14.08
CA GLY A 173 -6.81 6.97 14.50
C GLY A 173 -5.42 7.60 14.51
N ILE A 174 -4.41 6.89 15.02
CA ILE A 174 -3.01 7.32 14.99
C ILE A 174 -2.49 7.43 13.55
N ALA A 175 -2.81 6.48 12.68
CA ALA A 175 -2.43 6.54 11.27
C ALA A 175 -3.00 7.80 10.59
N MET A 176 -4.28 8.10 10.80
CA MET A 176 -4.92 9.31 10.26
C MET A 176 -4.29 10.60 10.79
N ALA A 177 -4.08 10.69 12.11
CA ALA A 177 -3.44 11.84 12.74
C ALA A 177 -2.01 12.04 12.21
N CYS A 178 -1.26 10.96 12.00
CA CYS A 178 0.07 10.97 11.44
C CYS A 178 0.10 11.59 10.04
N MET A 179 -0.81 11.16 9.15
CA MET A 179 -0.89 11.67 7.79
C MET A 179 -1.20 13.17 7.76
N LEU A 180 -2.19 13.60 8.55
CA LEU A 180 -2.56 15.01 8.67
C LEU A 180 -1.41 15.85 9.23
N THR A 181 -0.71 15.34 10.24
CA THR A 181 0.42 16.04 10.86
C THR A 181 1.61 16.13 9.89
N ALA A 182 1.86 15.09 9.10
CA ALA A 182 2.94 15.06 8.12
C ALA A 182 2.78 16.13 7.05
N ASP A 183 1.56 16.27 6.53
CA ASP A 183 1.25 17.25 5.49
C ASP A 183 1.34 18.69 6.03
N ASN A 184 0.81 18.97 7.25
CA ASN A 184 0.81 20.30 7.84
C ASN A 184 2.20 20.77 8.31
N LEU A 185 3.11 19.87 8.62
CA LEU A 185 4.46 20.19 9.10
C LEU A 185 5.54 20.09 8.02
N ASP A 186 5.16 19.82 6.76
CA ASP A 186 6.10 19.57 5.67
C ASP A 186 7.15 18.49 6.04
N ALA A 187 6.71 17.42 6.70
CA ALA A 187 7.59 16.31 7.05
C ALA A 187 8.13 15.63 5.78
N VAL A 188 9.42 15.31 5.75
CA VAL A 188 10.03 14.67 4.56
C VAL A 188 9.70 13.19 4.43
N ALA A 189 9.34 12.53 5.53
CA ALA A 189 8.96 11.12 5.55
C ALA A 189 8.15 10.75 6.79
N ILE A 190 7.35 9.71 6.64
CA ILE A 190 6.70 9.00 7.74
C ILE A 190 7.38 7.64 7.89
N ALA A 191 7.83 7.31 9.09
CA ALA A 191 8.42 6.03 9.44
C ALA A 191 7.41 5.22 10.26
N ALA A 192 6.76 4.25 9.64
CA ALA A 192 5.79 3.38 10.28
C ALA A 192 6.47 2.07 10.73
N LEU A 193 6.74 1.93 12.03
CA LEU A 193 7.17 0.65 12.60
C LEU A 193 5.98 -0.31 12.59
N THR A 194 6.12 -1.45 11.94
CA THR A 194 5.01 -2.36 11.71
C THR A 194 5.44 -3.83 11.68
N GLU A 195 4.64 -4.69 12.28
CA GLU A 195 4.83 -6.14 12.22
C GLU A 195 4.19 -6.74 10.97
N SER A 196 2.93 -6.40 10.70
CA SER A 196 2.10 -6.97 9.63
C SER A 196 1.95 -6.08 8.39
N GLY A 197 2.35 -4.81 8.48
CA GLY A 197 2.11 -3.79 7.45
C GLY A 197 0.77 -3.05 7.59
N SER A 198 -0.06 -3.35 8.58
CA SER A 198 -1.41 -2.77 8.69
C SER A 198 -1.38 -1.25 8.84
N THR A 199 -0.51 -0.70 9.68
CA THR A 199 -0.39 0.75 9.88
C THR A 199 -0.04 1.47 8.59
N ALA A 200 0.94 0.94 7.84
CA ALA A 200 1.32 1.49 6.54
C ALA A 200 0.19 1.37 5.52
N LEU A 201 -0.60 0.29 5.56
CA LEU A 201 -1.76 0.11 4.70
C LEU A 201 -2.82 1.19 4.97
N TRP A 202 -3.18 1.46 6.22
CA TRP A 202 -4.16 2.49 6.55
C TRP A 202 -3.69 3.88 6.15
N MET A 203 -2.41 4.19 6.36
CA MET A 203 -1.81 5.44 5.89
C MET A 203 -1.91 5.56 4.36
N SER A 204 -1.66 4.48 3.62
CA SER A 204 -1.73 4.46 2.16
C SER A 204 -3.14 4.69 1.60
N ARG A 205 -4.19 4.56 2.43
CA ARG A 205 -5.59 4.86 2.03
C ARG A 205 -5.88 6.36 1.96
N ILE A 206 -5.05 7.17 2.61
CA ILE A 206 -5.18 8.62 2.63
C ILE A 206 -4.31 9.19 1.51
N ASN A 207 -4.89 10.03 0.65
CA ASN A 207 -4.11 10.71 -0.38
C ASN A 207 -3.12 11.66 0.28
N HIS A 208 -1.84 11.52 -0.04
CA HIS A 208 -0.77 12.31 0.57
C HIS A 208 0.44 12.43 -0.35
N ARG A 209 1.31 13.38 -0.05
CA ARG A 209 2.57 13.62 -0.77
C ARG A 209 3.79 13.08 -0.03
N VAL A 210 3.65 12.84 1.28
CA VAL A 210 4.77 12.42 2.13
C VAL A 210 4.97 10.90 2.01
N PRO A 211 6.16 10.41 1.63
CA PRO A 211 6.41 8.98 1.50
C PRO A 211 6.34 8.26 2.85
N ILE A 212 5.76 7.07 2.86
CA ILE A 212 5.63 6.21 4.03
C ILE A 212 6.70 5.12 3.96
N PHE A 213 7.58 5.07 4.94
CA PHE A 213 8.55 3.99 5.09
C PHE A 213 8.03 2.96 6.09
N ALA A 214 7.64 1.78 5.62
CA ALA A 214 7.24 0.67 6.46
C ALA A 214 8.49 -0.05 6.98
N LEU A 215 8.84 0.19 8.24
CA LEU A 215 10.01 -0.39 8.89
C LEU A 215 9.62 -1.66 9.64
N THR A 216 10.25 -2.77 9.28
CA THR A 216 9.97 -4.07 9.89
C THR A 216 11.20 -4.99 9.85
N THR A 217 11.22 -5.97 10.75
CA THR A 217 12.20 -7.07 10.74
C THR A 217 11.75 -8.24 9.85
N HIS A 218 10.45 -8.32 9.54
CA HIS A 218 9.82 -9.45 8.86
C HIS A 218 9.92 -9.38 7.34
N THR A 219 10.58 -10.35 6.73
CA THR A 219 10.74 -10.40 5.26
C THR A 219 9.40 -10.51 4.52
N GLY A 220 8.44 -11.25 5.07
CA GLY A 220 7.08 -11.35 4.50
C GLY A 220 6.39 -9.99 4.43
N THR A 221 6.47 -9.22 5.51
CA THR A 221 5.90 -7.86 5.58
C THR A 221 6.61 -6.90 4.63
N LEU A 222 7.96 -6.95 4.55
CA LEU A 222 8.72 -6.15 3.57
C LEU A 222 8.23 -6.38 2.14
N ARG A 223 7.98 -7.64 1.76
CA ARG A 223 7.46 -8.00 0.43
C ARG A 223 6.02 -7.56 0.22
N LYS A 224 5.17 -7.70 1.24
CA LYS A 224 3.75 -7.34 1.17
C LYS A 224 3.54 -5.84 0.97
N VAL A 225 4.25 -5.01 1.71
CA VAL A 225 4.05 -3.55 1.69
C VAL A 225 4.52 -2.90 0.38
N THR A 226 5.29 -3.58 -0.47
CA THR A 226 5.66 -3.08 -1.80
C THR A 226 4.47 -2.89 -2.74
N LEU A 227 3.34 -3.52 -2.44
CA LEU A 227 2.10 -3.35 -3.20
C LEU A 227 1.26 -2.15 -2.74
N TYR A 228 1.62 -1.49 -1.63
CA TYR A 228 0.83 -0.41 -1.07
C TYR A 228 1.23 0.94 -1.68
N ARG A 229 0.24 1.73 -2.04
CA ARG A 229 0.45 3.05 -2.61
C ARG A 229 1.26 3.95 -1.68
N GLY A 230 2.34 4.55 -2.21
CA GLY A 230 3.19 5.49 -1.48
C GLY A 230 3.96 4.89 -0.31
N VAL A 231 4.06 3.54 -0.22
CA VAL A 231 4.75 2.84 0.85
C VAL A 231 6.03 2.19 0.35
N TYR A 232 7.12 2.46 1.04
CA TYR A 232 8.45 1.92 0.76
C TYR A 232 8.89 0.99 1.90
N PRO A 233 9.27 -0.26 1.61
CA PRO A 233 9.77 -1.18 2.62
C PRO A 233 11.16 -0.76 3.09
N ALA A 234 11.38 -0.77 4.38
CA ALA A 234 12.71 -0.58 4.95
C ALA A 234 12.98 -1.61 6.05
N ARG A 235 14.13 -2.26 6.00
CA ARG A 235 14.52 -3.22 7.03
C ARG A 235 15.11 -2.47 8.22
N ILE A 236 14.59 -2.73 9.40
CA ILE A 236 15.16 -2.26 10.66
C ILE A 236 15.67 -3.45 11.45
N LYS A 237 16.80 -3.26 12.15
CA LYS A 237 17.31 -4.21 13.14
C LYS A 237 17.12 -3.55 14.51
N THR A 238 16.06 -3.90 15.19
CA THR A 238 15.87 -3.48 16.58
C THR A 238 16.53 -4.50 17.49
N THR A 239 17.58 -4.10 18.17
CA THR A 239 18.26 -4.93 19.18
C THR A 239 17.78 -4.61 20.59
N ASP A 240 17.07 -3.49 20.76
CA ASP A 240 16.61 -3.01 22.06
C ASP A 240 15.22 -2.37 21.92
N THR A 241 14.34 -2.67 22.87
CA THR A 241 12.93 -2.24 22.87
C THR A 241 12.71 -0.91 23.59
N THR A 242 13.78 -0.22 24.03
CA THR A 242 13.61 1.08 24.66
C THR A 242 13.20 2.14 23.66
N HIS A 243 12.22 2.96 24.02
CA HIS A 243 11.62 3.97 23.15
C HIS A 243 12.64 4.98 22.56
N ALA A 244 13.76 5.23 23.23
CA ALA A 244 14.79 6.17 22.78
C ALA A 244 15.67 5.57 21.68
N THR A 245 16.11 4.32 21.86
CA THR A 245 16.98 3.61 20.90
C THR A 245 16.24 3.35 19.60
N VAL A 246 14.98 2.91 19.64
CA VAL A 246 14.16 2.67 18.43
C VAL A 246 14.02 3.93 17.59
N ASN A 247 13.77 5.10 18.19
CA ASN A 247 13.65 6.34 17.41
C ASN A 247 14.98 6.71 16.73
N LYS A 248 16.11 6.47 17.40
CA LYS A 248 17.45 6.67 16.82
C LYS A 248 17.68 5.71 15.65
N ASP A 249 17.40 4.43 15.83
CA ASP A 249 17.55 3.42 14.77
C ASP A 249 16.71 3.76 13.54
N VAL A 250 15.47 4.23 13.72
CA VAL A 250 14.60 4.71 12.64
C VAL A 250 15.24 5.86 11.88
N VAL A 251 15.71 6.89 12.60
CA VAL A 251 16.36 8.05 11.98
C VAL A 251 17.63 7.63 11.25
N ASP A 252 18.44 6.74 11.84
CA ASP A 252 19.66 6.23 11.21
C ASP A 252 19.35 5.46 9.91
N VAL A 253 18.24 4.72 9.85
CA VAL A 253 17.79 4.06 8.62
C VAL A 253 17.42 5.09 7.54
N LEU A 254 16.64 6.12 7.88
CA LEU A 254 16.24 7.16 6.92
C LEU A 254 17.44 7.97 6.41
N LEU A 255 18.40 8.27 7.28
CA LEU A 255 19.68 8.91 6.90
C LEU A 255 20.50 8.05 5.93
N LYS A 256 20.64 6.74 6.21
CA LYS A 256 21.36 5.79 5.35
C LYS A 256 20.72 5.63 3.98
N LEU A 257 19.40 5.71 3.91
CA LEU A 257 18.66 5.66 2.65
C LEU A 257 18.70 6.98 1.86
N GLY A 258 19.29 8.04 2.44
CA GLY A 258 19.32 9.37 1.82
C GLY A 258 17.96 10.09 1.77
N ILE A 259 17.00 9.63 2.55
CA ILE A 259 15.62 10.15 2.58
C ILE A 259 15.53 11.42 3.42
N ALA A 260 16.25 11.45 4.52
CA ALA A 260 16.27 12.58 5.44
C ALA A 260 17.71 13.09 5.67
N LYS A 261 17.85 14.36 5.98
CA LYS A 261 19.10 15.01 6.37
C LYS A 261 18.92 15.76 7.69
N LYS A 262 20.03 16.21 8.28
CA LYS A 262 20.00 16.99 9.53
C LYS A 262 19.13 18.25 9.36
N GLY A 263 18.22 18.44 10.28
CA GLY A 263 17.26 19.55 10.30
C GLY A 263 15.88 19.19 9.75
N ASP A 264 15.75 18.10 8.99
CA ASP A 264 14.46 17.67 8.46
C ASP A 264 13.53 17.16 9.56
N LEU A 265 12.21 17.29 9.34
CA LEU A 265 11.19 16.70 10.19
C LEU A 265 10.78 15.33 9.63
N VAL A 266 10.71 14.35 10.50
CA VAL A 266 10.18 13.01 10.23
C VAL A 266 9.14 12.64 11.29
N ILE A 267 8.14 11.86 10.89
CA ILE A 267 7.14 11.36 11.83
C ILE A 267 7.34 9.86 12.02
N ILE A 268 7.41 9.43 13.26
CA ILE A 268 7.59 8.02 13.63
C ILE A 268 6.32 7.53 14.28
N THR A 269 5.75 6.40 13.80
CA THR A 269 4.66 5.70 14.49
C THR A 269 5.11 4.35 14.98
N LYS A 270 4.66 3.98 16.18
CA LYS A 270 5.00 2.71 16.82
C LYS A 270 3.94 2.27 17.82
N GLY A 271 4.00 1.02 18.22
CA GLY A 271 3.31 0.50 19.39
C GLY A 271 4.23 0.44 20.61
N ASP A 272 3.67 0.45 21.80
CA ASP A 272 4.42 0.31 23.06
C ASP A 272 5.00 -1.09 23.22
N LEU A 273 4.33 -2.11 22.68
CA LEU A 273 4.75 -3.49 22.75
C LEU A 273 5.21 -3.97 21.36
N ALA A 274 6.49 -4.32 21.24
CA ALA A 274 7.02 -4.95 20.04
C ALA A 274 6.38 -6.34 19.83
N GLY A 275 6.14 -6.72 18.58
CA GLY A 275 5.60 -8.03 18.20
C GLY A 275 4.08 -8.13 18.26
N LEU A 276 3.34 -7.10 18.67
CA LEU A 276 1.87 -7.10 18.63
C LEU A 276 1.34 -6.47 17.34
N THR A 277 0.61 -7.26 16.56
CA THR A 277 -0.14 -6.77 15.40
C THR A 277 -1.30 -5.88 15.86
N GLY A 278 -1.45 -4.69 15.23
CA GLY A 278 -2.52 -3.74 15.60
C GLY A 278 -2.23 -2.92 16.86
N GLY A 279 -0.98 -2.95 17.35
CA GLY A 279 -0.57 -2.27 18.59
C GLY A 279 -0.08 -0.82 18.39
N THR A 280 -0.22 -0.22 17.21
CA THR A 280 0.23 1.17 16.99
C THR A 280 -0.64 2.13 17.80
N ASN A 281 -0.03 2.79 18.81
CA ASN A 281 -0.73 3.67 19.75
C ASN A 281 -0.01 5.01 19.97
N ALA A 282 1.13 5.22 19.32
CA ALA A 282 1.94 6.42 19.50
C ALA A 282 2.44 6.98 18.15
N MET A 283 2.48 8.31 18.08
CA MET A 283 3.08 9.09 17.02
C MET A 283 4.10 10.05 17.65
N LYS A 284 5.26 10.22 17.01
CA LYS A 284 6.29 11.16 17.45
C LYS A 284 6.82 11.95 16.27
N VAL A 285 6.82 13.28 16.39
CA VAL A 285 7.52 14.19 15.46
C VAL A 285 8.97 14.33 15.93
N VAL A 286 9.92 14.17 15.02
CA VAL A 286 11.35 14.18 15.31
C VAL A 286 12.07 15.09 14.32
N THR A 287 12.92 16.01 14.83
CA THR A 287 13.87 16.74 14.01
C THR A 287 15.17 15.94 13.92
N VAL A 288 15.57 15.60 12.70
CA VAL A 288 16.79 14.84 12.45
C VAL A 288 18.03 15.60 12.94
N GLY A 289 18.83 14.96 13.78
CA GLY A 289 20.01 15.58 14.40
C GLY A 289 19.75 16.28 15.73
N ASN A 290 18.48 16.47 16.13
CA ASN A 290 18.06 16.98 17.43
C ASN A 290 17.31 15.92 18.24
N LEU A 291 17.72 14.66 18.15
CA LEU A 291 17.25 13.61 19.05
C LEU A 291 17.77 13.96 20.45
N SER A 292 17.04 14.85 21.13
CA SER A 292 17.18 15.02 22.55
C SER A 292 16.92 13.65 23.17
N LEU A 293 17.96 13.05 23.70
CA LEU A 293 17.87 12.01 24.72
C LEU A 293 17.26 12.71 25.95
N ILE A 294 15.96 13.05 25.87
CA ILE A 294 15.25 13.53 27.04
C ILE A 294 15.31 12.38 28.03
N HIS A 295 16.12 12.63 29.04
CA HIS A 295 16.32 11.89 30.25
C HIS A 295 15.03 11.15 30.63
N ILE A 296 15.12 9.84 30.65
CA ILE A 296 14.43 9.08 31.66
C ILE A 296 15.20 9.41 32.93
N SER A 297 14.80 10.46 33.64
CA SER A 297 15.20 10.64 35.02
C SER A 297 14.70 9.37 35.72
N GLU A 298 15.62 8.59 36.29
CA GLU A 298 15.27 7.55 37.24
C GLU A 298 14.24 8.12 38.21
N PRO A 299 13.18 7.39 38.55
CA PRO A 299 12.28 7.84 39.59
C PRO A 299 13.11 8.03 40.84
N THR A 300 13.22 9.29 41.28
CA THR A 300 13.85 9.64 42.55
C THR A 300 13.16 8.78 43.59
N ARG A 301 13.90 7.81 44.16
CA ARG A 301 13.43 7.08 45.36
C ARG A 301 13.16 8.14 46.41
N LEU A 302 11.90 8.35 46.72
CA LEU A 302 11.50 9.01 47.93
C LEU A 302 12.03 8.12 49.10
N VAL A 303 13.13 8.56 49.68
CA VAL A 303 13.62 8.03 50.93
C VAL A 303 12.69 8.58 52.01
N SER A 304 11.85 7.71 52.51
CA SER A 304 11.03 7.93 53.71
C SER A 304 11.88 7.80 54.97
#